data_8f23120184faf56a42e79eacb65d5296
#
_entry.id   8f23120184faf56a42e79eacb65d5296
#
_cell.length_a   1.000
_cell.length_b   1.000
_cell.length_c   1.000
_cell.angle_alpha   90.00
_cell.angle_beta   90.00
_cell.angle_gamma   90.00
#
_symmetry.space_group_name_H-M   'P 1'
#
loop_
_entity.id
_entity.type
_entity.pdbx_description
1 polymer ?
#
loop_
_entity_poly.entity_id
_entity_poly.type
_entity_poly.pdbx_seq_one_letter_code
_entity_poly.pdbx_strand_id
1 'polypeptide(L)'
;MKVSKLSFGALGILACLFSTVFILSSCKPDLSERDFVLSQKRDNRLIGSWKYIYSPSEDNYSLVKEYTSNGEVRKYDNGELFFLKHYFYTKDNILYEFELGDGFKRSNRTWEYEYRFSEDENMLYIKERGDDSIEYKWQRIVNSQQK
;
A
#
# COMPACT_ATOMS: atom_id res chain seq x y z
N MET A 1 -57.09 21.03 -45.21
CA MET A 1 -56.20 20.22 -44.30
C MET A 1 -54.78 20.75 -44.40
N LYS A 2 -54.30 21.41 -43.34
CA LYS A 2 -52.92 21.89 -43.27
C LYS A 2 -52.08 20.86 -42.50
N VAL A 3 -51.12 20.23 -43.16
CA VAL A 3 -50.17 19.32 -42.54
C VAL A 3 -49.01 20.16 -42.04
N SER A 4 -48.83 20.21 -40.70
CA SER A 4 -47.71 20.88 -40.06
C SER A 4 -46.44 20.05 -40.26
N LYS A 5 -45.40 20.65 -40.83
CA LYS A 5 -44.05 20.05 -40.92
C LYS A 5 -43.42 20.09 -39.54
N LEU A 6 -43.28 18.91 -38.87
CA LEU A 6 -42.46 18.76 -37.70
C LEU A 6 -40.99 18.90 -38.08
N SER A 7 -40.33 19.83 -37.41
CA SER A 7 -38.92 20.13 -37.61
C SER A 7 -38.02 19.00 -37.03
N PHE A 8 -37.36 18.28 -37.90
CA PHE A 8 -36.41 17.22 -37.58
C PHE A 8 -35.08 17.71 -36.96
N GLY A 9 -34.94 19.03 -36.78
CA GLY A 9 -33.68 19.63 -36.30
C GLY A 9 -33.43 19.53 -34.79
N ALA A 10 -34.48 19.41 -33.99
CA ALA A 10 -34.30 19.46 -32.51
C ALA A 10 -33.89 18.11 -31.87
N LEU A 11 -34.22 16.99 -32.54
CA LEU A 11 -33.89 15.65 -32.01
C LEU A 11 -32.42 15.29 -32.19
N GLY A 12 -31.78 15.81 -33.24
CA GLY A 12 -30.37 15.51 -33.55
C GLY A 12 -29.40 16.17 -32.59
N ILE A 13 -29.70 17.35 -32.06
CA ILE A 13 -28.83 18.10 -31.16
C ILE A 13 -28.87 17.49 -29.75
N LEU A 14 -29.99 16.95 -29.31
CA LEU A 14 -30.12 16.34 -27.99
C LEU A 14 -29.35 15.02 -27.88
N ALA A 15 -29.29 14.24 -28.98
CA ALA A 15 -28.55 12.98 -29.03
C ALA A 15 -27.02 13.18 -28.98
N CYS A 16 -26.51 14.29 -29.57
CA CYS A 16 -25.08 14.60 -29.52
C CYS A 16 -24.60 15.09 -28.14
N LEU A 17 -25.47 15.75 -27.36
CA LEU A 17 -25.12 16.22 -26.01
C LEU A 17 -25.05 15.09 -25.00
N PHE A 18 -25.83 14.02 -25.18
CA PHE A 18 -25.75 12.84 -24.29
C PHE A 18 -24.52 11.95 -24.55
N SER A 19 -24.02 11.91 -25.79
CA SER A 19 -22.84 11.10 -26.12
C SER A 19 -21.53 11.74 -25.65
N THR A 20 -21.46 13.07 -25.55
CA THR A 20 -20.24 13.75 -25.05
C THR A 20 -20.05 13.66 -23.55
N VAL A 21 -21.12 13.48 -22.76
CA VAL A 21 -21.00 13.33 -21.29
C VAL A 21 -20.44 11.97 -20.88
N PHE A 22 -20.66 10.92 -21.68
CA PHE A 22 -20.14 9.59 -21.39
C PHE A 22 -18.64 9.40 -21.67
N ILE A 23 -18.04 10.24 -22.52
CA ILE A 23 -16.61 10.12 -22.88
C ILE A 23 -15.70 10.76 -21.83
N LEU A 24 -16.19 11.70 -21.01
CA LEU A 24 -15.40 12.36 -19.98
C LEU A 24 -15.27 11.57 -18.66
N SER A 25 -15.99 10.46 -18.54
CA SER A 25 -16.02 9.68 -17.29
C SER A 25 -14.99 8.54 -17.23
N SER A 26 -14.16 8.35 -18.27
CA SER A 26 -13.33 7.15 -18.40
C SER A 26 -11.83 7.39 -18.39
N CYS A 27 -11.33 8.61 -18.29
CA CYS A 27 -9.93 8.88 -18.04
C CYS A 27 -9.69 9.02 -16.54
N LYS A 28 -9.65 7.91 -15.82
CA LYS A 28 -8.85 7.90 -14.57
C LYS A 28 -7.41 8.15 -15.01
N PRO A 29 -6.73 9.19 -14.46
CA PRO A 29 -5.32 9.35 -14.73
C PRO A 29 -4.64 8.03 -14.36
N ASP A 30 -3.84 7.51 -15.26
CA ASP A 30 -3.00 6.34 -15.02
C ASP A 30 -1.95 6.79 -13.99
N LEU A 31 -2.33 6.71 -12.71
CA LEU A 31 -1.46 7.06 -11.60
C LEU A 31 -0.25 6.15 -11.71
N SER A 32 0.94 6.71 -11.67
CA SER A 32 2.13 5.89 -11.52
C SER A 32 1.94 4.95 -10.32
N GLU A 33 2.49 3.77 -10.36
CA GLU A 33 2.35 2.81 -9.25
C GLU A 33 2.79 3.42 -7.92
N ARG A 34 3.78 4.31 -7.94
CA ARG A 34 4.20 5.08 -6.78
C ARG A 34 3.07 5.95 -6.24
N ASP A 35 2.43 6.72 -7.10
CA ASP A 35 1.34 7.62 -6.69
C ASP A 35 0.12 6.83 -6.19
N PHE A 36 -0.16 5.68 -6.81
CA PHE A 36 -1.16 4.75 -6.32
C PHE A 36 -0.86 4.35 -4.87
N VAL A 37 0.36 3.91 -4.59
CA VAL A 37 0.75 3.48 -3.25
C VAL A 37 0.72 4.61 -2.25
N LEU A 38 1.24 5.78 -2.62
CA LEU A 38 1.25 6.95 -1.76
C LEU A 38 -0.17 7.42 -1.41
N SER A 39 -1.15 7.16 -2.28
CA SER A 39 -2.56 7.48 -2.06
C SER A 39 -3.29 6.47 -1.17
N GLN A 40 -2.72 5.27 -0.94
CA GLN A 40 -3.37 4.23 -0.15
C GLN A 40 -3.36 4.54 1.34
N LYS A 41 -4.39 4.05 2.04
CA LYS A 41 -4.45 4.12 3.51
C LYS A 41 -3.40 3.21 4.14
N ARG A 42 -2.94 3.61 5.32
CA ARG A 42 -2.01 2.86 6.17
C ARG A 42 -2.54 2.79 7.58
N ASP A 43 -2.31 1.68 8.23
CA ASP A 43 -2.53 1.58 9.67
C ASP A 43 -1.39 2.34 10.37
N ASN A 44 -1.73 3.45 11.03
CA ASN A 44 -0.75 4.30 11.72
C ASN A 44 0.01 3.56 12.83
N ARG A 45 -0.55 2.49 13.35
CA ARG A 45 0.11 1.64 14.36
C ARG A 45 1.34 0.92 13.81
N LEU A 46 1.41 0.70 12.49
CA LEU A 46 2.61 0.14 11.85
C LEU A 46 3.77 1.14 11.82
N ILE A 47 3.49 2.46 11.77
CA ILE A 47 4.52 3.48 11.61
C ILE A 47 5.51 3.43 12.77
N GLY A 48 6.80 3.35 12.44
CA GLY A 48 7.91 3.25 13.39
C GLY A 48 8.86 2.09 13.08
N SER A 49 9.77 1.84 14.01
CA SER A 49 10.81 0.82 13.86
C SER A 49 10.49 -0.42 14.69
N TRP A 50 10.69 -1.56 14.07
CA TRP A 50 10.36 -2.87 14.62
C TRP A 50 11.57 -3.79 14.53
N LYS A 51 12.00 -4.34 15.66
CA LYS A 51 13.08 -5.33 15.72
C LYS A 51 12.49 -6.73 15.63
N TYR A 52 13.03 -7.55 14.75
CA TYR A 52 12.65 -8.95 14.65
C TYR A 52 13.08 -9.74 15.89
N ILE A 53 12.20 -10.59 16.39
CA ILE A 53 12.47 -11.47 17.52
C ILE A 53 12.78 -12.85 16.98
N TYR A 54 14.07 -13.18 16.98
CA TYR A 54 14.57 -14.50 16.63
C TYR A 54 14.33 -15.53 17.74
N SER A 55 14.48 -16.79 17.39
CA SER A 55 14.63 -17.86 18.37
C SER A 55 15.92 -17.63 19.19
N PRO A 56 15.95 -18.02 20.47
CA PRO A 56 17.08 -17.74 21.39
C PRO A 56 18.46 -18.21 20.94
N SER A 57 18.56 -19.01 19.88
CA SER A 57 19.83 -19.53 19.37
C SER A 57 20.59 -18.59 18.43
N GLU A 58 20.03 -17.41 18.09
CA GLU A 58 20.59 -16.49 17.08
C GLU A 58 20.92 -15.12 17.68
N ASP A 59 21.61 -15.09 18.81
CA ASP A 59 21.83 -13.89 19.65
C ASP A 59 22.58 -12.72 18.96
N ASN A 60 23.20 -12.93 17.82
CA ASN A 60 24.06 -11.93 17.18
C ASN A 60 23.46 -11.27 15.93
N TYR A 61 22.24 -11.61 15.55
CA TYR A 61 21.62 -11.06 14.35
C TYR A 61 20.54 -10.02 14.69
N SER A 62 20.60 -8.85 14.10
CA SER A 62 19.65 -7.77 14.35
C SER A 62 19.00 -7.31 13.06
N LEU A 63 17.80 -7.78 12.79
CA LEU A 63 16.98 -7.29 11.69
C LEU A 63 15.98 -6.27 12.22
N VAL A 64 16.01 -5.05 11.65
CA VAL A 64 15.06 -3.98 11.94
C VAL A 64 14.33 -3.62 10.68
N LYS A 65 13.01 -3.45 10.80
CA LYS A 65 12.13 -2.94 9.76
C LYS A 65 11.51 -1.64 10.22
N GLU A 66 11.62 -0.60 9.41
CA GLU A 66 11.01 0.70 9.66
C GLU A 66 9.91 0.94 8.63
N TYR A 67 8.68 1.17 9.10
CA TYR A 67 7.56 1.63 8.29
C TYR A 67 7.42 3.14 8.45
N THR A 68 7.50 3.86 7.36
CA THR A 68 7.47 5.32 7.36
C THR A 68 6.07 5.86 7.02
N SER A 69 5.77 7.07 7.46
CA SER A 69 4.47 7.72 7.18
C SER A 69 4.23 7.97 5.69
N ASN A 70 5.29 8.09 4.89
CA ASN A 70 5.20 8.23 3.44
C ASN A 70 5.05 6.89 2.69
N GLY A 71 4.96 5.77 3.42
CA GLY A 71 4.70 4.44 2.83
C GLY A 71 5.93 3.67 2.40
N GLU A 72 7.13 4.11 2.76
CA GLU A 72 8.36 3.36 2.53
C GLU A 72 8.57 2.32 3.64
N VAL A 73 9.18 1.19 3.27
CA VAL A 73 9.71 0.21 4.21
C VAL A 73 11.22 0.21 4.09
N ARG A 74 11.90 0.45 5.20
CA ARG A 74 13.35 0.36 5.30
C ARG A 74 13.72 -0.84 6.12
N LYS A 75 14.69 -1.62 5.65
CA LYS A 75 15.20 -2.79 6.35
C LYS A 75 16.67 -2.59 6.69
N TYR A 76 17.01 -2.86 7.92
CA TYR A 76 18.37 -2.75 8.43
C TYR A 76 18.83 -4.12 8.91
N ASP A 77 19.96 -4.57 8.42
CA ASP A 77 20.63 -5.78 8.84
C ASP A 77 21.86 -5.38 9.65
N ASN A 78 21.91 -5.76 10.93
CA ASN A 78 22.98 -5.38 11.85
C ASN A 78 23.30 -3.87 11.85
N GLY A 79 22.30 -3.04 11.67
CA GLY A 79 22.40 -1.57 11.61
C GLY A 79 22.73 -1.00 10.24
N GLU A 80 23.05 -1.82 9.27
CA GLU A 80 23.28 -1.39 7.88
C GLU A 80 21.97 -1.38 7.09
N LEU A 81 21.70 -0.27 6.39
CA LEU A 81 20.51 -0.16 5.54
C LEU A 81 20.60 -1.15 4.38
N PHE A 82 19.71 -2.09 4.37
CA PHE A 82 19.57 -3.04 3.28
C PHE A 82 18.80 -2.40 2.12
N PHE A 83 19.47 -2.17 1.01
CA PHE A 83 19.01 -1.33 -0.08
C PHE A 83 17.93 -2.02 -0.92
N LEU A 84 16.66 -1.82 -0.55
CA LEU A 84 15.53 -2.17 -1.42
C LEU A 84 14.50 -1.05 -1.35
N LYS A 85 14.02 -0.58 -2.48
CA LYS A 85 12.91 0.38 -2.58
C LYS A 85 11.60 -0.35 -2.29
N HIS A 86 11.33 -0.61 -1.01
CA HIS A 86 10.12 -1.26 -0.57
C HIS A 86 9.09 -0.23 -0.13
N TYR A 87 7.85 -0.52 -0.43
CA TYR A 87 6.70 0.28 -0.07
C TYR A 87 5.63 -0.60 0.56
N PHE A 88 4.73 0.02 1.32
CA PHE A 88 3.61 -0.67 1.93
C PHE A 88 2.34 0.15 1.93
N TYR A 89 1.23 -0.54 2.02
CA TYR A 89 -0.08 -0.02 2.39
C TYR A 89 -0.88 -1.08 3.11
N THR A 90 -2.01 -0.70 3.71
CA THR A 90 -2.91 -1.64 4.37
C THR A 90 -4.31 -1.55 3.78
N LYS A 91 -4.95 -2.69 3.60
CA LYS A 91 -6.32 -2.78 3.13
C LYS A 91 -6.97 -4.04 3.72
N ASP A 92 -8.17 -3.90 4.29
CA ASP A 92 -8.96 -5.02 4.83
C ASP A 92 -8.18 -5.88 5.85
N ASN A 93 -7.39 -5.26 6.73
CA ASN A 93 -6.48 -5.88 7.70
C ASN A 93 -5.35 -6.73 7.08
N ILE A 94 -5.06 -6.50 5.81
CA ILE A 94 -3.92 -7.08 5.13
C ILE A 94 -2.85 -6.01 4.94
N LEU A 95 -1.62 -6.34 5.27
CA LEU A 95 -0.43 -5.57 4.98
C LEU A 95 0.13 -6.02 3.63
N TYR A 96 0.20 -5.11 2.69
CA TYR A 96 0.81 -5.30 1.38
C TYR A 96 2.19 -4.68 1.39
N GLU A 97 3.22 -5.49 1.21
CA GLU A 97 4.58 -5.02 0.95
C GLU A 97 4.95 -5.34 -0.50
N PHE A 98 5.64 -4.46 -1.16
CA PHE A 98 6.08 -4.68 -2.53
C PHE A 98 7.33 -3.87 -2.84
N GLU A 99 8.06 -4.35 -3.82
CA GLU A 99 9.27 -3.75 -4.32
C GLU A 99 8.95 -2.97 -5.60
N LEU A 100 9.41 -1.71 -5.70
CA LEU A 100 9.40 -0.97 -6.96
C LEU A 100 10.73 -1.16 -7.66
N GLY A 101 10.69 -1.72 -8.86
CA GLY A 101 11.85 -1.83 -9.74
C GLY A 101 12.29 -0.48 -10.32
N ASP A 102 13.31 -0.50 -11.15
CA ASP A 102 13.78 0.68 -11.87
C ASP A 102 12.67 1.26 -12.75
N GLY A 103 12.52 2.59 -12.70
CA GLY A 103 11.46 3.31 -13.40
C GLY A 103 10.11 3.31 -12.68
N PHE A 104 10.09 3.00 -11.37
CA PHE A 104 8.88 2.96 -10.52
C PHE A 104 7.79 1.99 -11.00
N LYS A 105 8.17 0.99 -11.75
CA LYS A 105 7.29 -0.12 -12.10
C LYS A 105 7.27 -1.13 -10.97
N ARG A 106 6.08 -1.65 -10.67
CA ARG A 106 5.89 -2.71 -9.68
C ARG A 106 6.76 -3.89 -10.08
N SER A 107 7.65 -4.32 -9.19
CA SER A 107 8.30 -5.61 -9.39
C SER A 107 7.24 -6.71 -9.25
N ASN A 108 7.50 -7.88 -9.81
CA ASN A 108 6.59 -9.02 -9.71
C ASN A 108 6.51 -9.58 -8.28
N ARG A 109 7.13 -8.92 -7.30
CA ARG A 109 7.16 -9.35 -5.90
C ARG A 109 6.26 -8.44 -5.07
N THR A 110 5.08 -8.96 -4.77
CA THR A 110 4.16 -8.41 -3.77
C THR A 110 3.97 -9.47 -2.71
N TRP A 111 4.14 -9.07 -1.47
CA TRP A 111 3.88 -9.93 -0.32
C TRP A 111 2.60 -9.46 0.34
N GLU A 112 1.74 -10.38 0.69
CA GLU A 112 0.51 -10.16 1.42
C GLU A 112 0.62 -10.81 2.79
N TYR A 113 0.41 -10.02 3.83
CA TYR A 113 0.51 -10.49 5.20
C TYR A 113 -0.76 -10.19 5.99
N GLU A 114 -1.23 -11.19 6.71
CA GLU A 114 -2.10 -10.95 7.86
C GLU A 114 -1.26 -10.40 9.00
N TYR A 115 -1.76 -9.38 9.70
CA TYR A 115 -1.03 -8.79 10.81
C TYR A 115 -1.95 -8.49 11.99
N ARG A 116 -1.37 -8.51 13.18
CA ARG A 116 -2.03 -8.13 14.42
C ARG A 116 -1.01 -7.54 15.39
N PHE A 117 -1.51 -6.76 16.33
CA PHE A 117 -0.72 -6.21 17.42
C PHE A 117 -1.05 -6.91 18.75
N SER A 118 -0.13 -6.83 19.72
CA SER A 118 -0.46 -7.06 21.13
C SER A 118 -1.38 -5.93 21.64
N GLU A 119 -2.02 -6.14 22.79
CA GLU A 119 -2.92 -5.15 23.42
C GLU A 119 -2.21 -3.81 23.70
N ASP A 120 -0.94 -3.84 24.06
CA ASP A 120 -0.09 -2.68 24.34
C ASP A 120 0.58 -2.09 23.08
N GLU A 121 0.29 -2.65 21.91
CA GLU A 121 0.87 -2.28 20.61
C GLU A 121 2.41 -2.32 20.53
N ASN A 122 3.07 -3.00 21.47
CA ASN A 122 4.52 -3.14 21.49
C ASN A 122 5.02 -4.35 20.70
N MET A 123 4.12 -5.30 20.38
CA MET A 123 4.42 -6.44 19.52
C MET A 123 3.58 -6.41 18.26
N LEU A 124 4.22 -6.67 17.14
CA LEU A 124 3.61 -6.87 15.83
C LEU A 124 3.85 -8.30 15.39
N TYR A 125 2.78 -9.00 15.06
CA TYR A 125 2.78 -10.35 14.53
C TYR A 125 2.39 -10.30 13.06
N ILE A 126 3.20 -10.89 12.21
CA ILE A 126 3.02 -10.91 10.75
C ILE A 126 3.08 -12.34 10.26
N LYS A 127 2.12 -12.73 9.44
CA LYS A 127 2.01 -14.05 8.85
C LYS A 127 1.75 -13.89 7.35
N GLU A 128 2.49 -14.64 6.54
CA GLU A 128 2.26 -14.62 5.08
C GLU A 128 0.89 -15.24 4.78
N ARG A 129 0.13 -14.57 3.94
CA ARG A 129 -1.21 -15.00 3.59
C ARG A 129 -1.18 -16.30 2.79
N GLY A 130 -1.88 -17.32 3.30
CA GLY A 130 -1.90 -18.65 2.70
C GLY A 130 -0.77 -19.58 3.16
N ASP A 131 0.14 -19.11 4.01
CA ASP A 131 1.12 -19.95 4.71
C ASP A 131 0.87 -19.93 6.22
N ASP A 132 0.35 -21.03 6.73
CA ASP A 132 0.02 -21.18 8.16
C ASP A 132 1.21 -21.60 9.03
N SER A 133 2.37 -21.83 8.44
CA SER A 133 3.49 -22.46 9.12
C SER A 133 4.33 -21.50 9.97
N ILE A 134 4.44 -20.21 9.59
CA ILE A 134 5.38 -19.27 10.21
C ILE A 134 4.68 -17.96 10.57
N GLU A 135 4.75 -17.58 11.85
CA GLU A 135 4.38 -16.25 12.33
C GLU A 135 5.64 -15.49 12.75
N TYR A 136 5.93 -14.41 12.06
CA TYR A 136 7.05 -13.51 12.38
C TYR A 136 6.67 -12.56 13.51
N LYS A 137 7.54 -12.43 14.51
CA LYS A 137 7.31 -11.58 15.70
C LYS A 137 8.27 -10.42 15.67
N TRP A 138 7.74 -9.22 15.86
CA TRP A 138 8.48 -7.98 15.82
C TRP A 138 8.17 -7.16 17.07
N GLN A 139 9.19 -6.63 17.71
CA GLN A 139 9.07 -5.75 18.89
C GLN A 139 9.29 -4.30 18.46
N ARG A 140 8.43 -3.40 18.92
CA ARG A 140 8.56 -1.96 18.68
C ARG A 140 9.83 -1.43 19.34
N ILE A 141 10.61 -0.67 18.60
CA ILE A 141 11.73 0.09 19.14
C ILE A 141 11.18 1.43 19.61
N VAL A 142 11.15 1.60 20.93
CA VAL A 142 10.82 2.89 21.54
C VAL A 142 12.12 3.67 21.67
N ASN A 143 12.30 4.71 20.84
CA ASN A 143 13.43 5.61 20.99
C ASN A 143 13.26 6.39 22.30
N SER A 144 14.02 6.02 23.33
CA SER A 144 14.03 6.68 24.65
C SER A 144 14.69 8.08 24.62
N GLN A 145 14.91 8.66 23.43
CA GLN A 145 15.58 9.96 23.25
C GLN A 145 14.64 11.04 22.68
N GLN A 146 13.40 11.09 23.10
CA GLN A 146 12.58 12.30 22.98
C GLN A 146 12.21 12.78 24.39
N LYS A 147 13.17 13.41 25.03
CA LYS A 147 12.94 14.33 26.15
C LYS A 147 13.53 15.69 25.83
#